data_5f2c55de317f050312ff977ef481da81
#
_entry.id   5f2c55de317f050312ff977ef481da81
#
_cell.length_a   1.000
_cell.length_b   1.000
_cell.length_c   1.000
_cell.angle_alpha   90.00
_cell.angle_beta   90.00
_cell.angle_gamma   90.00
#
_symmetry.space_group_name_H-M   'P 1'
#
loop_
_entity.id
_entity.type
_entity.pdbx_description
1 polymer ?
#
loop_
_entity_poly.entity_id
_entity_poly.type
_entity_poly.pdbx_seq_one_letter_code
_entity_poly.pdbx_strand_id
1 'polypeptide(L)'
;MSGKIALVGAGASGKDFLRKKFQTRGFKFGVSCTTRPIRDEETEGVDYYYKTEKEFQDLIDNDKLVEWQEFNNWNYGITADEFEACDIMILNAEAVDLLPKKYRDRLFVIYVDIDREIRLQRLKDRKDFDNPERRIAEDDKQFRNFSNFDCKITNEDF
;
A
#
# COMPACT_ATOMS: atom_id res chain seq x y z
N MET A 1 -12.54 1.92 -20.71
CA MET A 1 -11.92 1.50 -19.46
C MET A 1 -11.31 2.71 -18.77
N SER A 2 -11.74 2.99 -17.57
CA SER A 2 -11.09 4.00 -16.75
C SER A 2 -9.80 3.43 -16.18
N GLY A 3 -8.72 4.19 -16.27
CA GLY A 3 -7.49 3.87 -15.57
C GLY A 3 -7.66 4.05 -14.07
N LYS A 4 -6.86 3.34 -13.28
CA LYS A 4 -6.85 3.45 -11.82
C LYS A 4 -5.48 3.96 -11.37
N ILE A 5 -5.42 4.56 -10.19
CA ILE A 5 -4.17 5.06 -9.62
C ILE A 5 -3.69 4.09 -8.53
N ALA A 6 -2.41 3.73 -8.57
CA ALA A 6 -1.77 3.03 -7.47
C ALA A 6 -0.70 3.94 -6.86
N LEU A 7 -0.82 4.19 -5.56
CA LEU A 7 0.21 4.90 -4.79
C LEU A 7 1.16 3.87 -4.20
N VAL A 8 2.44 4.05 -4.43
CA VAL A 8 3.49 3.14 -3.98
C VAL A 8 4.58 3.95 -3.29
N GLY A 9 5.09 3.47 -2.19
CA GLY A 9 6.15 4.16 -1.45
C GLY A 9 6.44 3.46 -0.14
N ALA A 10 7.58 3.78 0.43
CA ALA A 10 8.03 3.24 1.71
C ALA A 10 7.14 3.71 2.86
N GLY A 11 7.29 3.10 4.02
CA GLY A 11 6.59 3.51 5.25
C GLY A 11 6.86 4.98 5.56
N ALA A 12 5.83 5.68 6.00
CA ALA A 12 5.86 7.11 6.35
C ALA A 12 6.22 8.05 5.18
N SER A 13 6.03 7.61 3.93
CA SER A 13 6.24 8.45 2.75
C SER A 13 5.10 9.45 2.49
N GLY A 14 3.96 9.30 3.17
CA GLY A 14 2.80 10.18 2.99
C GLY A 14 1.75 9.64 2.02
N LYS A 15 1.81 8.38 1.64
CA LYS A 15 0.82 7.75 0.75
C LYS A 15 -0.60 7.90 1.28
N ASP A 16 -0.78 7.68 2.57
CA ASP A 16 -2.11 7.76 3.20
C ASP A 16 -2.66 9.18 3.19
N PHE A 17 -1.81 10.15 3.45
CA PHE A 17 -2.17 11.57 3.33
C PHE A 17 -2.58 11.90 1.89
N LEU A 18 -1.81 11.44 0.92
CA LEU A 18 -2.09 11.68 -0.49
C LEU A 18 -3.39 11.02 -0.95
N ARG A 19 -3.64 9.75 -0.54
CA ARG A 19 -4.90 9.08 -0.90
C ARG A 19 -6.13 9.82 -0.35
N LYS A 20 -6.02 10.39 0.86
CA LYS A 20 -7.09 11.18 1.45
C LYS A 20 -7.38 12.45 0.65
N LYS A 21 -6.36 13.09 0.12
CA LYS A 21 -6.53 14.22 -0.81
C LYS A 21 -7.30 13.82 -2.07
N PHE A 22 -7.00 12.66 -2.65
CA PHE A 22 -7.75 12.15 -3.78
C PHE A 22 -9.21 11.87 -3.41
N GLN A 23 -9.45 11.30 -2.23
CA GLN A 23 -10.80 11.02 -1.75
C GLN A 23 -11.64 12.29 -1.61
N THR A 24 -11.06 13.41 -1.17
CA THR A 24 -11.78 14.69 -1.09
C THR A 24 -12.20 15.22 -2.46
N ARG A 25 -11.64 14.67 -3.54
CA ARG A 25 -11.96 15.02 -4.92
C ARG A 25 -12.84 13.97 -5.60
N GLY A 26 -13.42 13.06 -4.83
CA GLY A 26 -14.37 12.08 -5.31
C GLY A 26 -13.78 10.75 -5.75
N PHE A 27 -12.48 10.52 -5.58
CA PHE A 27 -11.86 9.22 -5.89
C PHE A 27 -12.23 8.19 -4.83
N LYS A 28 -12.66 7.02 -5.25
CA LYS A 28 -12.95 5.90 -4.34
C LYS A 28 -11.67 5.14 -4.01
N PHE A 29 -11.38 5.03 -2.72
CA PHE A 29 -10.22 4.27 -2.25
C PHE A 29 -10.52 2.78 -2.16
N GLY A 30 -9.66 1.96 -2.75
CA GLY A 30 -9.71 0.51 -2.63
C GLY A 30 -9.06 0.04 -1.35
N VAL A 31 -9.82 -0.60 -0.49
CA VAL A 31 -9.38 -1.04 0.84
C VAL A 31 -8.76 -2.42 0.74
N SER A 32 -7.46 -2.53 1.00
CA SER A 32 -6.75 -3.80 1.02
C SER A 32 -7.00 -4.57 2.31
N CYS A 33 -6.77 -5.88 2.26
CA CYS A 33 -6.77 -6.76 3.43
C CYS A 33 -5.36 -6.88 3.99
N THR A 34 -5.25 -7.03 5.31
CA THR A 34 -3.96 -7.28 5.97
C THR A 34 -4.13 -8.12 7.23
N THR A 35 -3.11 -8.91 7.54
CA THR A 35 -3.00 -9.60 8.85
C THR A 35 -2.26 -8.77 9.88
N ARG A 36 -1.74 -7.59 9.50
CA ARG A 36 -1.12 -6.66 10.45
C ARG A 36 -2.16 -6.17 11.45
N PRO A 37 -1.81 -6.12 12.74
CA PRO A 37 -2.72 -5.54 13.74
C PRO A 37 -3.07 -4.09 13.43
N ILE A 38 -4.31 -3.71 13.74
CA ILE A 38 -4.79 -2.33 13.57
C ILE A 38 -4.00 -1.38 14.49
N ARG A 39 -3.70 -0.17 13.98
CA ARG A 39 -3.08 0.90 14.77
C ARG A 39 -4.17 1.79 15.37
N ASP A 40 -3.79 2.56 16.41
CA ASP A 40 -4.74 3.39 17.17
C ASP A 40 -5.51 4.39 16.31
N GLU A 41 -4.84 4.98 15.31
CA GLU A 41 -5.46 5.98 14.42
C GLU A 41 -6.17 5.37 13.21
N GLU A 42 -6.15 4.05 13.06
CA GLU A 42 -6.74 3.35 11.92
C GLU A 42 -8.16 2.87 12.22
N THR A 43 -8.94 2.66 11.16
CA THR A 43 -10.34 2.22 11.25
C THR A 43 -10.58 1.02 10.35
N GLU A 44 -11.18 -0.04 10.90
CA GLU A 44 -11.60 -1.23 10.15
C GLU A 44 -12.49 -0.85 8.97
N GLY A 45 -12.18 -1.41 7.81
CA GLY A 45 -12.95 -1.19 6.58
C GLY A 45 -12.75 0.19 5.94
N VAL A 46 -11.89 1.04 6.51
CA VAL A 46 -11.54 2.36 5.98
C VAL A 46 -10.08 2.39 5.55
N ASP A 47 -9.18 1.99 6.45
CA ASP A 47 -7.74 1.93 6.15
C ASP A 47 -7.36 0.56 5.60
N TYR A 48 -7.84 -0.49 6.24
CA TYR A 48 -7.68 -1.88 5.83
C TYR A 48 -8.88 -2.70 6.28
N TYR A 49 -9.06 -3.86 5.67
CA TYR A 49 -9.82 -4.97 6.24
C TYR A 49 -8.83 -5.82 7.03
N TYR A 50 -8.88 -5.74 8.36
CA TYR A 50 -7.97 -6.47 9.24
C TYR A 50 -8.45 -7.90 9.40
N LYS A 51 -7.61 -8.85 9.00
CA LYS A 51 -7.93 -10.27 8.93
C LYS A 51 -7.06 -11.08 9.87
N THR A 52 -7.57 -12.21 10.34
CA THR A 52 -6.74 -13.23 10.95
C THR A 52 -5.95 -13.95 9.85
N GLU A 53 -4.90 -14.70 10.24
CA GLU A 53 -4.14 -15.51 9.29
C GLU A 53 -5.06 -16.49 8.54
N LYS A 54 -6.01 -17.10 9.27
CA LYS A 54 -6.96 -18.04 8.67
C LYS A 54 -7.88 -17.37 7.66
N GLU A 55 -8.43 -16.21 8.01
CA GLU A 55 -9.31 -15.44 7.11
C GLU A 55 -8.57 -15.03 5.84
N PHE A 56 -7.32 -14.61 5.97
CA PHE A 56 -6.49 -14.23 4.82
C PHE A 56 -6.19 -15.46 3.95
N GLN A 57 -5.85 -16.59 4.57
CA GLN A 57 -5.61 -17.85 3.84
C GLN A 57 -6.86 -18.29 3.08
N ASP A 58 -8.04 -18.13 3.68
CA ASP A 58 -9.31 -18.45 3.00
C ASP A 58 -9.51 -17.58 1.74
N LEU A 59 -9.09 -16.33 1.77
CA LEU A 59 -9.13 -15.45 0.58
C LEU A 59 -8.21 -15.97 -0.53
N ILE A 60 -7.02 -16.46 -0.16
CA ILE A 60 -6.07 -17.07 -1.11
C ILE A 60 -6.67 -18.33 -1.70
N ASP A 61 -7.14 -19.23 -0.84
CA ASP A 61 -7.66 -20.53 -1.25
C ASP A 61 -8.89 -20.44 -2.16
N ASN A 62 -9.68 -19.40 -2.01
CA ASN A 62 -10.86 -19.13 -2.82
C ASN A 62 -10.59 -18.19 -4.00
N ASP A 63 -9.32 -17.90 -4.29
CA ASP A 63 -8.88 -17.05 -5.42
C ASP A 63 -9.58 -15.70 -5.47
N LYS A 64 -9.72 -15.05 -4.30
CA LYS A 64 -10.41 -13.76 -4.16
C LYS A 64 -9.49 -12.56 -4.34
N LEU A 65 -8.17 -12.75 -4.28
CA LEU A 65 -7.19 -11.67 -4.31
C LEU A 65 -6.62 -11.46 -5.71
N VAL A 66 -6.51 -10.21 -6.13
CA VAL A 66 -5.83 -9.81 -7.38
C VAL A 66 -4.34 -10.10 -7.28
N GLU A 67 -3.76 -9.81 -6.12
CA GLU A 67 -2.40 -10.11 -5.72
C GLU A 67 -2.33 -10.18 -4.20
N TRP A 68 -1.30 -10.82 -3.69
CA TRP A 68 -1.00 -10.77 -2.26
C TRP A 68 0.47 -11.07 -2.05
N GLN A 69 0.98 -10.64 -0.89
CA GLN A 69 2.37 -10.82 -0.52
C GLN A 69 2.58 -10.66 0.97
N GLU A 70 3.69 -11.18 1.44
CA GLU A 70 4.15 -10.97 2.81
C GLU A 70 5.13 -9.80 2.85
N PHE A 71 4.95 -8.92 3.82
CA PHE A 71 5.87 -7.82 4.10
C PHE A 71 5.92 -7.59 5.61
N ASN A 72 7.10 -7.55 6.21
CA ASN A 72 7.30 -7.41 7.65
C ASN A 72 6.56 -8.49 8.47
N ASN A 73 6.52 -9.73 7.98
CA ASN A 73 5.84 -10.87 8.57
C ASN A 73 4.30 -10.77 8.60
N TRP A 74 3.73 -9.81 7.90
CA TRP A 74 2.29 -9.69 7.71
C TRP A 74 1.92 -9.81 6.25
N ASN A 75 0.74 -10.32 6.01
CA ASN A 75 0.20 -10.46 4.66
C ASN A 75 -0.59 -9.21 4.27
N TYR A 76 -0.53 -8.86 2.99
CA TYR A 76 -1.27 -7.75 2.39
C TYR A 76 -1.80 -8.21 1.03
N GLY A 77 -3.00 -7.78 0.68
CA GLY A 77 -3.58 -8.08 -0.62
C GLY A 77 -4.86 -7.31 -0.86
N ILE A 78 -5.23 -7.16 -2.13
CA ILE A 78 -6.48 -6.50 -2.51
C ILE A 78 -7.38 -7.51 -3.21
N THR A 79 -8.66 -7.52 -2.84
CA THR A 79 -9.63 -8.40 -3.49
C THR A 79 -9.97 -7.89 -4.89
N ALA A 80 -10.42 -8.80 -5.76
CA ALA A 80 -10.87 -8.45 -7.10
C ALA A 80 -12.05 -7.47 -7.05
N ASP A 81 -12.96 -7.65 -6.11
CA ASP A 81 -14.12 -6.77 -5.95
C ASP A 81 -13.69 -5.33 -5.59
N GLU A 82 -12.77 -5.17 -4.65
CA GLU A 82 -12.22 -3.85 -4.29
C GLU A 82 -11.46 -3.22 -5.46
N PHE A 83 -10.65 -4.02 -6.14
CA PHE A 83 -9.89 -3.54 -7.30
C PHE A 83 -10.83 -2.98 -8.37
N GLU A 84 -11.90 -3.69 -8.69
CA GLU A 84 -12.85 -3.24 -9.72
C GLU A 84 -13.64 -2.00 -9.29
N ALA A 85 -13.99 -1.91 -8.01
CA ALA A 85 -14.84 -0.82 -7.49
C ALA A 85 -14.10 0.49 -7.25
N CYS A 86 -12.76 0.47 -7.08
CA CYS A 86 -12.00 1.65 -6.68
C CYS A 86 -11.43 2.44 -7.85
N ASP A 87 -11.03 3.68 -7.56
CA ASP A 87 -10.31 4.56 -8.48
C ASP A 87 -8.84 4.70 -8.09
N ILE A 88 -8.53 4.54 -6.80
CA ILE A 88 -7.18 4.68 -6.25
C ILE A 88 -6.94 3.60 -5.18
N MET A 89 -5.73 3.07 -5.15
CA MET A 89 -5.31 2.07 -4.17
C MET A 89 -3.88 2.32 -3.71
N ILE A 90 -3.50 1.73 -2.60
CA ILE A 90 -2.11 1.72 -2.12
C ILE A 90 -1.58 0.30 -2.28
N LEU A 91 -0.45 0.17 -2.95
CA LEU A 91 0.27 -1.10 -3.13
C LEU A 91 1.70 -0.92 -2.68
N ASN A 92 2.38 -2.01 -2.35
CA ASN A 92 3.82 -1.95 -2.15
C ASN A 92 4.55 -2.30 -3.45
N ALA A 93 5.87 -2.12 -3.48
CA ALA A 93 6.66 -2.31 -4.70
C ALA A 93 6.56 -3.73 -5.25
N GLU A 94 6.65 -4.72 -4.37
CA GLU A 94 6.55 -6.13 -4.76
C GLU A 94 5.17 -6.45 -5.35
N ALA A 95 4.11 -5.89 -4.79
CA ALA A 95 2.77 -6.05 -5.33
C ALA A 95 2.68 -5.60 -6.79
N VAL A 96 3.22 -4.42 -7.08
CA VAL A 96 3.21 -3.89 -8.46
C VAL A 96 3.97 -4.81 -9.41
N ASP A 97 5.13 -5.30 -8.97
CA ASP A 97 5.96 -6.17 -9.81
C ASP A 97 5.33 -7.55 -10.06
N LEU A 98 4.55 -8.04 -9.10
CA LEU A 98 3.89 -9.36 -9.19
C LEU A 98 2.49 -9.31 -9.79
N LEU A 99 1.91 -8.13 -10.02
CA LEU A 99 0.58 -8.01 -10.61
C LEU A 99 0.51 -8.70 -11.97
N PRO A 100 -0.54 -9.49 -12.22
CA PRO A 100 -0.81 -9.96 -13.58
C PRO A 100 -0.92 -8.77 -14.54
N LYS A 101 -0.38 -8.95 -15.75
CA LYS A 101 -0.32 -7.87 -16.76
C LYS A 101 -1.67 -7.20 -16.99
N LYS A 102 -2.74 -7.99 -17.02
CA LYS A 102 -4.11 -7.46 -17.24
C LYS A 102 -4.55 -6.43 -16.20
N TYR A 103 -4.02 -6.52 -14.97
CA TYR A 103 -4.28 -5.54 -13.91
C TYR A 103 -3.27 -4.39 -13.96
N ARG A 104 -1.98 -4.71 -14.14
CA ARG A 104 -0.93 -3.70 -14.21
C ARG A 104 -1.17 -2.68 -15.32
N ASP A 105 -1.64 -3.12 -16.46
CA ASP A 105 -1.90 -2.26 -17.63
C ASP A 105 -3.03 -1.24 -17.38
N ARG A 106 -3.83 -1.44 -16.35
CA ARG A 106 -4.93 -0.55 -15.94
C ARG A 106 -4.51 0.46 -14.89
N LEU A 107 -3.26 0.41 -14.41
CA LEU A 107 -2.78 1.26 -13.33
C LEU A 107 -1.85 2.35 -13.85
N PHE A 108 -2.06 3.56 -13.34
CA PHE A 108 -1.05 4.62 -13.34
C PHE A 108 -0.37 4.60 -11.98
N VAL A 109 0.88 4.20 -11.95
CA VAL A 109 1.63 3.99 -10.70
C VAL A 109 2.41 5.24 -10.34
N ILE A 110 2.10 5.81 -9.17
CA ILE A 110 2.79 6.97 -8.62
C ILE A 110 3.70 6.48 -7.49
N TYR A 111 5.00 6.62 -7.67
CA TYR A 111 6.00 6.29 -6.66
C TYR A 111 6.28 7.52 -5.80
N VAL A 112 5.91 7.44 -4.51
CA VAL A 112 6.15 8.50 -3.53
C VAL A 112 7.48 8.19 -2.84
N ASP A 113 8.55 8.83 -3.34
CA ASP A 113 9.94 8.57 -2.93
C ASP A 113 10.46 9.73 -2.09
N ILE A 114 10.16 9.69 -0.80
CA ILE A 114 10.52 10.73 0.16
C ILE A 114 11.84 10.37 0.85
N ASP A 115 12.62 11.40 1.18
CA ASP A 115 13.92 11.28 1.82
C ASP A 115 13.88 10.34 3.04
N ARG A 116 14.91 9.50 3.16
CA ARG A 116 15.03 8.47 4.18
C ARG A 116 14.98 9.04 5.59
N GLU A 117 15.69 10.14 5.83
CA GLU A 117 15.76 10.75 7.16
C GLU A 117 14.41 11.32 7.58
N ILE A 118 13.66 11.91 6.65
CA ILE A 118 12.31 12.41 6.90
C ILE A 118 11.39 11.26 7.28
N ARG A 119 11.44 10.15 6.54
CA ARG A 119 10.64 8.95 6.83
C ARG A 119 11.00 8.34 8.18
N LEU A 120 12.29 8.27 8.49
CA LEU A 120 12.76 7.73 9.77
C LEU A 120 12.21 8.55 10.94
N GLN A 121 12.28 9.88 10.85
CA GLN A 121 11.74 10.76 11.89
C GLN A 121 10.23 10.58 12.06
N ARG A 122 9.49 10.49 10.95
CA ARG A 122 8.05 10.24 10.99
C ARG A 122 7.71 8.91 11.64
N LEU A 123 8.50 7.86 11.39
CA LEU A 123 8.32 6.55 12.01
C LEU A 123 8.61 6.57 13.52
N LYS A 124 9.64 7.33 13.94
CA LYS A 124 9.95 7.52 15.36
C LYS A 124 8.84 8.26 16.11
N ASP A 125 8.23 9.25 15.45
CA ASP A 125 7.12 10.02 16.03
C ASP A 125 5.82 9.20 16.12
N ARG A 126 5.70 8.17 15.30
CA ARG A 126 4.55 7.28 15.28
C ARG A 126 4.71 6.24 16.39
N LYS A 127 3.78 6.24 17.33
CA LYS A 127 3.80 5.30 18.46
C LYS A 127 3.10 4.00 18.09
N ASP A 128 3.74 3.21 17.21
CA ASP A 128 3.22 1.90 16.86
C ASP A 128 4.15 0.79 17.41
N PHE A 129 3.79 -0.45 17.14
CA PHE A 129 4.47 -1.62 17.68
C PHE A 129 5.66 -2.08 16.81
N ASP A 130 5.97 -1.37 15.72
CA ASP A 130 7.05 -1.75 14.81
C ASP A 130 8.30 -0.89 15.06
N ASN A 131 9.47 -1.51 14.97
CA ASN A 131 10.75 -0.82 15.16
C ASN A 131 11.07 0.06 13.94
N PRO A 132 11.27 1.39 14.11
CA PRO A 132 11.52 2.29 12.99
C PRO A 132 12.75 1.92 12.16
N GLU A 133 13.85 1.54 12.78
CA GLU A 133 15.09 1.19 12.08
C GLU A 133 14.92 -0.09 11.26
N ARG A 134 14.25 -1.10 11.81
CA ARG A 134 13.93 -2.33 11.10
C ARG A 134 13.02 -2.05 9.90
N ARG A 135 12.02 -1.20 10.10
CA ARG A 135 11.07 -0.81 9.06
C ARG A 135 11.78 -0.13 7.89
N ILE A 136 12.67 0.80 8.18
CA ILE A 136 13.48 1.48 7.17
C ILE A 136 14.34 0.49 6.39
N ALA A 137 14.98 -0.47 7.07
CA ALA A 137 15.82 -1.48 6.43
C ALA A 137 15.01 -2.36 5.46
N GLU A 138 13.81 -2.77 5.85
CA GLU A 138 12.92 -3.56 4.98
C GLU A 138 12.45 -2.75 3.78
N ASP A 139 12.09 -1.50 4.00
CA ASP A 139 11.70 -0.58 2.92
C ASP A 139 12.86 -0.36 1.94
N ASP A 140 14.08 -0.17 2.44
CA ASP A 140 15.27 -0.01 1.60
C ASP A 140 15.49 -1.22 0.69
N LYS A 141 15.28 -2.43 1.20
CA LYS A 141 15.36 -3.66 0.39
C LYS A 141 14.32 -3.67 -0.71
N GLN A 142 13.07 -3.35 -0.37
CA GLN A 142 11.95 -3.44 -1.29
C GLN A 142 12.06 -2.42 -2.42
N PHE A 143 12.53 -1.23 -2.12
CA PHE A 143 12.58 -0.12 -3.08
C PHE A 143 13.93 0.05 -3.78
N ARG A 144 14.97 -0.71 -3.40
CA ARG A 144 16.33 -0.55 -3.93
C ARG A 144 16.39 -0.50 -5.45
N ASN A 145 15.66 -1.37 -6.13
CA ASN A 145 15.67 -1.49 -7.58
C ASN A 145 14.26 -1.27 -8.19
N PHE A 146 13.37 -0.64 -7.44
CA PHE A 146 12.01 -0.43 -7.91
C PHE A 146 11.99 0.58 -9.05
N SER A 147 11.48 0.16 -10.22
CA SER A 147 11.39 0.98 -11.42
C SER A 147 10.02 0.89 -12.12
N ASN A 148 9.11 0.08 -11.61
CA ASN A 148 7.82 -0.20 -12.23
C ASN A 148 6.78 0.87 -11.87
N PHE A 149 7.07 2.12 -12.20
CA PHE A 149 6.18 3.25 -11.94
C PHE A 149 6.10 4.18 -13.16
N ASP A 150 5.05 4.97 -13.21
CA ASP A 150 4.79 5.91 -14.31
C ASP A 150 5.25 7.33 -13.98
N CYS A 151 5.19 7.72 -12.70
CA CYS A 151 5.78 8.98 -12.23
C CYS A 151 6.29 8.85 -10.80
N LYS A 152 7.14 9.79 -10.39
CA LYS A 152 7.75 9.81 -9.06
C LYS A 152 7.53 11.18 -8.41
N ILE A 153 7.15 11.17 -7.13
CA ILE A 153 7.04 12.37 -6.30
C ILE A 153 8.18 12.32 -5.28
N THR A 154 9.02 13.35 -5.26
CA THR A 154 10.15 13.46 -4.32
C THR A 154 10.00 14.60 -3.32
N ASN A 155 9.04 15.50 -3.53
CA ASN A 155 8.77 16.62 -2.62
C ASN A 155 7.84 16.14 -1.50
N GLU A 156 8.24 16.37 -0.23
CA GLU A 156 7.45 16.03 0.94
C GLU A 156 6.24 16.94 1.17
N ASP A 157 6.17 18.06 0.47
CA ASP A 157 5.12 19.07 0.63
C ASP A 157 4.02 18.91 -0.44
N PHE A 158 3.19 17.89 -0.26
CA PHE A 158 2.07 17.68 -1.18
C PHE A 158 0.72 17.59 -0.46
#